data_a13a01a846c290e61a2958bde7cf5e17
#
_entry.id   a13a01a846c290e61a2958bde7cf5e17
#
_cell.length_a   1.000
_cell.length_b   1.000
_cell.length_c   1.000
_cell.angle_alpha   90.00
_cell.angle_beta   90.00
_cell.angle_gamma   90.00
#
_symmetry.space_group_name_H-M   'P 1'
#
loop_
_entity.id
_entity.type
_entity.pdbx_description
1 polymer ?
#
loop_
_entity_poly.entity_id
_entity_poly.type
_entity_poly.pdbx_seq_one_letter_code
_entity_poly.pdbx_strand_id
1 'polypeptide(L)'
;MHRQSFLRGTEAAETLAFSKPSAFFVIWFIVLQLCTGHLRAQLGTTPNIRHIVVGRCYAYVTLVNPSLRFDCEEIWRQFEEAVIHQSSCNVTVEDYYHMFKAMPQIWPCNRFLFWSKTRTLMHSYAAVFRHFWTLEDTLVGYMFNDLIWCGRDEDAGFDFSSCPEWLACRNHPVYSLWRQASQDFAEMACGNITVLLNGSIVNAFNRKSMFGSVELDSLNPERVDYVNIKVVTNLEGPHIESCSHGSIVDLIHILQSRGFHWSCTDSDQSLMMLQCIQDPTQSSCQPCANRKSLTAE
;
A
#
# COMPACT_ATOMS: atom_id res chain seq x y z
N MET A 1 32.00 49.23 47.66
CA MET A 1 31.21 50.44 47.98
C MET A 1 29.76 50.19 47.62
N HIS A 2 28.93 50.29 48.67
CA HIS A 2 27.46 50.56 48.65
C HIS A 2 26.53 49.70 47.83
N ARG A 3 25.66 49.04 48.39
CA ARG A 3 24.68 49.03 49.50
C ARG A 3 23.35 48.49 48.91
N GLN A 4 22.92 47.45 49.57
CA GLN A 4 21.60 46.96 49.81
C GLN A 4 20.45 47.98 49.68
N SER A 5 19.28 47.47 49.21
CA SER A 5 18.09 47.57 50.05
C SER A 5 17.02 46.54 49.62
N PHE A 6 16.56 45.84 50.61
CA PHE A 6 15.37 45.05 50.76
C PHE A 6 14.10 45.86 50.48
N LEU A 7 13.10 45.24 49.89
CA LEU A 7 11.70 45.42 50.30
C LEU A 7 10.86 44.18 49.93
N ARG A 8 10.21 43.67 50.97
CA ARG A 8 9.15 42.70 50.96
C ARG A 8 7.90 43.28 50.32
N GLY A 9 7.10 42.43 49.66
CA GLY A 9 5.74 42.77 49.24
C GLY A 9 4.98 41.54 48.78
N THR A 10 4.34 40.88 49.74
CA THR A 10 3.01 40.28 49.78
C THR A 10 2.53 39.45 48.57
N GLU A 11 2.30 38.21 48.90
CA GLU A 11 1.44 37.24 48.14
C GLU A 11 0.06 37.86 47.83
N ALA A 12 -0.31 37.80 46.56
CA ALA A 12 -1.70 37.88 46.17
C ALA A 12 -1.98 36.62 45.30
N ALA A 13 -2.66 35.67 45.90
CA ALA A 13 -3.23 34.53 45.21
C ALA A 13 -4.36 35.03 44.30
N GLU A 14 -4.08 35.18 43.02
CA GLU A 14 -5.13 35.33 42.00
C GLU A 14 -5.74 33.97 41.72
N THR A 15 -6.90 33.71 42.27
CA THR A 15 -7.82 32.67 41.91
C THR A 15 -8.28 32.93 40.46
N LEU A 16 -7.74 32.18 39.52
CA LEU A 16 -8.25 32.11 38.16
C LEU A 16 -9.67 31.52 38.18
N ALA A 17 -10.65 32.39 38.14
CA ALA A 17 -12.04 32.03 37.92
C ALA A 17 -12.18 31.45 36.53
N PHE A 18 -12.37 30.14 36.43
CA PHE A 18 -12.82 29.48 35.21
C PHE A 18 -14.20 30.04 34.81
N SER A 19 -14.23 31.00 33.92
CA SER A 19 -15.49 31.45 33.32
C SER A 19 -16.04 30.27 32.47
N LYS A 20 -17.26 29.84 32.78
CA LYS A 20 -17.98 28.85 31.95
C LYS A 20 -17.99 29.31 30.50
N PRO A 21 -17.54 28.47 29.52
CA PRO A 21 -17.62 28.85 28.12
C PRO A 21 -19.08 29.16 27.78
N SER A 22 -19.32 30.31 27.15
CA SER A 22 -20.67 30.75 26.77
C SER A 22 -21.30 29.68 25.88
N ALA A 23 -22.59 29.44 26.03
CA ALA A 23 -23.33 28.45 25.23
C ALA A 23 -23.11 28.64 23.72
N PHE A 24 -22.81 29.87 23.27
CA PHE A 24 -22.43 30.19 21.90
C PHE A 24 -21.13 29.51 21.45
N PHE A 25 -20.10 29.43 22.29
CA PHE A 25 -18.85 28.73 21.94
C PHE A 25 -19.05 27.22 21.85
N VAL A 26 -19.87 26.66 22.72
CA VAL A 26 -20.16 25.20 22.70
C VAL A 26 -20.96 24.82 21.46
N ILE A 27 -21.97 25.64 21.11
CA ILE A 27 -22.78 25.43 19.91
C ILE A 27 -21.94 25.62 18.64
N TRP A 28 -21.03 26.59 18.60
CA TRP A 28 -20.13 26.82 17.47
C TRP A 28 -19.14 25.67 17.29
N PHE A 29 -18.61 25.13 18.39
CA PHE A 29 -17.73 23.92 18.36
C PHE A 29 -18.48 22.67 17.92
N ILE A 30 -19.74 22.49 18.34
CA ILE A 30 -20.58 21.35 17.92
C ILE A 30 -20.93 21.50 16.44
N VAL A 31 -21.27 22.69 15.97
CA VAL A 31 -21.55 22.95 14.55
C VAL A 31 -20.29 22.79 13.70
N LEU A 32 -19.10 23.23 14.18
CA LEU A 32 -17.83 22.97 13.49
C LEU A 32 -17.50 21.47 13.44
N GLN A 33 -17.71 20.72 14.52
CA GLN A 33 -17.50 19.27 14.54
C GLN A 33 -18.52 18.52 13.67
N LEU A 34 -19.76 18.99 13.60
CA LEU A 34 -20.76 18.42 12.70
C LEU A 34 -20.44 18.77 11.23
N CYS A 35 -19.92 19.97 10.94
CA CYS A 35 -19.46 20.34 9.61
C CYS A 35 -18.16 19.62 9.20
N THR A 36 -17.21 19.37 10.11
CA THR A 36 -15.97 18.63 9.81
C THR A 36 -16.17 17.11 9.81
N GLY A 37 -17.19 16.60 10.51
CA GLY A 37 -17.56 15.18 10.52
C GLY A 37 -18.29 14.72 9.25
N HIS A 38 -18.78 15.65 8.40
CA HIS A 38 -19.57 15.32 7.20
C HIS A 38 -18.86 15.59 5.88
N LEU A 39 -17.57 15.87 5.86
CA LEU A 39 -16.79 16.10 4.63
C LEU A 39 -15.65 15.07 4.44
N ARG A 40 -15.92 13.78 4.69
CA ARG A 40 -15.36 12.77 3.78
C ARG A 40 -16.32 12.72 2.59
N ALA A 41 -16.05 13.55 1.59
CA ALA A 41 -16.71 13.40 0.31
C ALA A 41 -16.48 11.95 -0.13
N GLN A 42 -17.54 11.18 -0.18
CA GLN A 42 -17.52 9.82 -0.72
C GLN A 42 -17.09 9.99 -2.18
N LEU A 43 -15.88 9.55 -2.51
CA LEU A 43 -15.33 9.72 -3.85
C LEU A 43 -16.09 8.78 -4.79
N GLY A 44 -16.68 9.32 -5.83
CA GLY A 44 -17.25 8.55 -6.93
C GLY A 44 -16.16 8.00 -7.86
N THR A 45 -16.58 7.37 -8.94
CA THR A 45 -15.68 6.89 -9.99
C THR A 45 -14.74 8.01 -10.46
N THR A 46 -13.46 7.68 -10.61
CA THR A 46 -12.43 8.61 -11.09
C THR A 46 -12.89 9.27 -12.40
N PRO A 47 -12.93 10.62 -12.47
CA PRO A 47 -13.31 11.31 -13.70
C PRO A 47 -12.43 10.91 -14.88
N ASN A 48 -13.04 10.78 -16.06
CA ASN A 48 -12.35 10.37 -17.30
C ASN A 48 -11.67 8.98 -17.22
N ILE A 49 -12.15 8.08 -16.38
CA ILE A 49 -11.54 6.77 -16.11
C ILE A 49 -11.20 6.01 -17.40
N ARG A 50 -12.08 6.03 -18.44
CA ARG A 50 -11.82 5.39 -19.72
C ARG A 50 -10.54 5.90 -20.36
N HIS A 51 -10.41 7.23 -20.49
CA HIS A 51 -9.23 7.85 -21.12
C HIS A 51 -7.95 7.56 -20.32
N ILE A 52 -8.05 7.48 -18.99
CA ILE A 52 -6.91 7.16 -18.13
C ILE A 52 -6.49 5.71 -18.34
N VAL A 53 -7.42 4.76 -18.25
CA VAL A 53 -7.13 3.32 -18.37
C VAL A 53 -6.61 2.97 -19.76
N VAL A 54 -7.30 3.42 -20.82
CA VAL A 54 -6.90 3.18 -22.22
C VAL A 54 -5.55 3.85 -22.51
N GLY A 55 -5.38 5.11 -22.09
CA GLY A 55 -4.11 5.84 -22.26
C GLY A 55 -2.94 5.16 -21.53
N ARG A 56 -3.14 4.70 -20.32
CA ARG A 56 -2.13 3.92 -19.57
C ARG A 56 -1.83 2.58 -20.23
N CYS A 57 -2.85 1.88 -20.76
CA CYS A 57 -2.64 0.65 -21.50
C CYS A 57 -1.73 0.89 -22.73
N TYR A 58 -2.04 1.88 -23.56
CA TYR A 58 -1.20 2.22 -24.70
C TYR A 58 0.22 2.65 -24.28
N ALA A 59 0.35 3.44 -23.22
CA ALA A 59 1.67 3.81 -22.68
C ALA A 59 2.46 2.56 -22.25
N TYR A 60 1.81 1.60 -21.61
CA TYR A 60 2.45 0.37 -21.18
C TYR A 60 2.97 -0.46 -22.35
N VAL A 61 2.13 -0.75 -23.36
CA VAL A 61 2.52 -1.58 -24.51
C VAL A 61 3.44 -0.86 -25.51
N THR A 62 3.62 0.45 -25.40
CA THR A 62 4.52 1.21 -26.27
C THR A 62 5.83 1.58 -25.60
N LEU A 63 5.81 1.89 -24.31
CA LEU A 63 6.97 2.45 -23.59
C LEU A 63 7.52 1.50 -22.52
N VAL A 64 6.65 0.82 -21.75
CA VAL A 64 7.08 -0.01 -20.62
C VAL A 64 7.45 -1.41 -21.09
N ASN A 65 6.58 -2.06 -21.86
CA ASN A 65 6.84 -3.40 -22.42
C ASN A 65 6.42 -3.50 -23.89
N PRO A 66 7.24 -3.00 -24.82
CA PRO A 66 6.92 -2.98 -26.26
C PRO A 66 6.82 -4.36 -26.92
N SER A 67 7.18 -5.43 -26.22
CA SER A 67 7.02 -6.80 -26.74
C SER A 67 5.58 -7.29 -26.69
N LEU A 68 4.75 -6.69 -25.84
CA LEU A 68 3.35 -7.04 -25.70
C LEU A 68 2.50 -6.42 -26.82
N ARG A 69 1.46 -7.14 -27.19
CA ARG A 69 0.48 -6.72 -28.20
C ARG A 69 -0.92 -7.00 -27.65
N PHE A 70 -1.49 -5.98 -27.01
CA PHE A 70 -2.85 -6.05 -26.46
C PHE A 70 -3.76 -5.03 -27.14
N ASP A 71 -5.02 -5.39 -27.28
CA ASP A 71 -6.07 -4.46 -27.69
C ASP A 71 -6.59 -3.72 -26.46
N CYS A 72 -6.12 -2.49 -26.26
CA CYS A 72 -6.46 -1.68 -25.10
C CYS A 72 -7.95 -1.28 -25.07
N GLU A 73 -8.60 -1.16 -26.23
CA GLU A 73 -10.03 -0.88 -26.31
C GLU A 73 -10.83 -2.12 -25.92
N GLU A 74 -10.40 -3.31 -26.31
CA GLU A 74 -11.03 -4.56 -25.88
C GLU A 74 -10.88 -4.79 -24.39
N ILE A 75 -9.68 -4.53 -23.80
CA ILE A 75 -9.47 -4.63 -22.36
C ILE A 75 -10.41 -3.67 -21.62
N TRP A 76 -10.53 -2.42 -22.10
CA TRP A 76 -11.46 -1.45 -21.52
C TRP A 76 -12.91 -1.96 -21.59
N ARG A 77 -13.34 -2.48 -22.74
CA ARG A 77 -14.70 -2.99 -22.94
C ARG A 77 -15.02 -4.11 -21.94
N GLN A 78 -14.10 -5.05 -21.76
CA GLN A 78 -14.26 -6.15 -20.80
C GLN A 78 -14.31 -5.63 -19.33
N PHE A 79 -13.51 -4.62 -19.02
CA PHE A 79 -13.56 -3.97 -17.70
C PHE A 79 -14.89 -3.25 -17.47
N GLU A 80 -15.32 -2.47 -18.44
CA GLU A 80 -16.58 -1.73 -18.39
C GLU A 80 -17.77 -2.67 -18.18
N GLU A 81 -17.86 -3.74 -18.98
CA GLU A 81 -18.90 -4.76 -18.86
C GLU A 81 -18.93 -5.43 -17.48
N ALA A 82 -17.78 -5.67 -16.87
CA ALA A 82 -17.66 -6.25 -15.54
C ALA A 82 -18.28 -5.37 -14.44
N VAL A 83 -18.36 -4.05 -14.67
CA VAL A 83 -18.76 -3.09 -13.62
C VAL A 83 -20.15 -2.53 -13.85
N ILE A 84 -20.46 -2.08 -15.09
CA ILE A 84 -21.66 -1.26 -15.35
C ILE A 84 -22.99 -2.04 -15.29
N HIS A 85 -22.94 -3.36 -15.33
CA HIS A 85 -24.12 -4.23 -15.28
C HIS A 85 -24.32 -4.87 -13.91
N GLN A 86 -23.46 -4.54 -12.95
CA GLN A 86 -23.53 -5.07 -11.59
C GLN A 86 -23.95 -3.97 -10.61
N SER A 87 -24.56 -4.37 -9.51
CA SER A 87 -24.79 -3.47 -8.38
C SER A 87 -23.46 -2.93 -7.84
N SER A 88 -23.45 -1.70 -7.38
CA SER A 88 -22.26 -0.97 -6.90
C SER A 88 -21.44 -1.73 -5.84
N CYS A 89 -22.06 -2.66 -5.12
CA CYS A 89 -21.46 -3.50 -4.07
C CYS A 89 -21.39 -5.00 -4.40
N ASN A 90 -21.61 -5.40 -5.65
CA ASN A 90 -21.64 -6.82 -6.02
C ASN A 90 -20.88 -7.11 -7.32
N VAL A 91 -19.71 -6.53 -7.48
CA VAL A 91 -18.78 -6.90 -8.55
C VAL A 91 -17.81 -7.94 -7.99
N THR A 92 -17.92 -9.17 -8.46
CA THR A 92 -17.11 -10.30 -7.98
C THR A 92 -15.78 -10.41 -8.72
N VAL A 93 -14.92 -11.32 -8.27
CA VAL A 93 -13.66 -11.65 -8.96
C VAL A 93 -13.94 -12.22 -10.35
N GLU A 94 -14.98 -13.06 -10.45
CA GLU A 94 -15.38 -13.76 -11.68
C GLU A 94 -15.86 -12.79 -12.77
N ASP A 95 -16.44 -11.65 -12.40
CA ASP A 95 -16.88 -10.62 -13.36
C ASP A 95 -15.69 -10.03 -14.14
N TYR A 96 -14.49 -10.00 -13.56
CA TYR A 96 -13.26 -9.54 -14.22
C TYR A 96 -12.55 -10.62 -15.08
N TYR A 97 -13.01 -11.86 -15.07
CA TYR A 97 -12.33 -12.98 -15.72
C TYR A 97 -12.00 -12.70 -17.20
N HIS A 98 -12.95 -12.15 -17.95
CA HIS A 98 -12.76 -11.88 -19.38
C HIS A 98 -11.70 -10.81 -19.62
N MET A 99 -11.64 -9.77 -18.78
CA MET A 99 -10.62 -8.73 -18.85
C MET A 99 -9.22 -9.33 -18.58
N PHE A 100 -9.06 -10.12 -17.51
CA PHE A 100 -7.77 -10.76 -17.21
C PHE A 100 -7.33 -11.72 -18.31
N LYS A 101 -8.26 -12.45 -18.90
CA LYS A 101 -7.99 -13.35 -20.02
C LYS A 101 -7.56 -12.62 -21.31
N ALA A 102 -7.97 -11.37 -21.48
CA ALA A 102 -7.58 -10.54 -22.64
C ALA A 102 -6.15 -10.00 -22.53
N MET A 103 -5.50 -10.07 -21.34
CA MET A 103 -4.18 -9.49 -21.11
C MET A 103 -3.22 -10.45 -20.37
N PRO A 104 -2.98 -11.66 -20.88
CA PRO A 104 -2.07 -12.62 -20.23
C PRO A 104 -0.65 -12.07 -20.24
N GLN A 105 0.02 -12.15 -19.09
CA GLN A 105 1.42 -11.76 -18.94
C GLN A 105 2.24 -12.91 -18.36
N ILE A 106 3.50 -12.99 -18.76
CA ILE A 106 4.48 -13.94 -18.22
C ILE A 106 5.66 -13.13 -17.72
N TRP A 107 6.07 -13.39 -16.49
CA TRP A 107 7.16 -12.69 -15.83
C TRP A 107 8.36 -13.63 -15.62
N PRO A 108 9.59 -13.11 -15.75
CA PRO A 108 10.78 -13.93 -15.48
C PRO A 108 10.88 -14.26 -13.98
N CYS A 109 11.29 -15.48 -13.68
CA CYS A 109 11.57 -15.93 -12.31
C CYS A 109 12.64 -15.06 -11.62
N ASN A 110 12.72 -15.16 -10.30
CA ASN A 110 13.68 -14.47 -9.43
C ASN A 110 13.48 -12.92 -9.36
N ARG A 111 12.29 -12.42 -9.69
CA ARG A 111 12.06 -10.98 -9.76
C ARG A 111 10.82 -10.49 -8.99
N PHE A 112 10.05 -11.36 -8.39
CA PHE A 112 8.80 -11.00 -7.72
C PHE A 112 9.07 -10.34 -6.38
N LEU A 113 8.47 -9.16 -6.19
CA LEU A 113 8.55 -8.38 -4.96
C LEU A 113 7.14 -8.16 -4.41
N PHE A 114 6.85 -8.81 -3.30
CA PHE A 114 5.63 -8.63 -2.52
C PHE A 114 5.87 -7.64 -1.39
N TRP A 115 4.84 -6.97 -0.93
CA TRP A 115 4.96 -5.99 0.13
C TRP A 115 3.70 -5.82 0.95
N SER A 116 3.85 -5.36 2.19
CA SER A 116 2.75 -4.92 3.02
C SER A 116 3.15 -3.72 3.86
N LYS A 117 2.39 -2.62 3.70
CA LYS A 117 2.56 -1.36 4.45
C LYS A 117 3.96 -0.70 4.29
N THR A 118 4.61 -0.93 3.15
CA THR A 118 5.93 -0.38 2.78
C THR A 118 5.92 0.27 1.40
N ARG A 119 4.77 0.76 0.91
CA ARG A 119 4.56 1.21 -0.48
C ARG A 119 5.65 2.15 -1.00
N THR A 120 5.92 3.25 -0.29
CA THR A 120 6.90 4.26 -0.74
C THR A 120 8.31 3.67 -0.86
N LEU A 121 8.73 2.91 0.16
CA LEU A 121 10.06 2.29 0.17
C LEU A 121 10.15 1.17 -0.88
N MET A 122 9.09 0.40 -1.07
CA MET A 122 9.01 -0.63 -2.09
C MET A 122 9.22 -0.04 -3.50
N HIS A 123 8.52 1.04 -3.84
CA HIS A 123 8.72 1.72 -5.12
C HIS A 123 10.15 2.20 -5.32
N SER A 124 10.76 2.82 -4.30
CA SER A 124 12.16 3.25 -4.35
C SER A 124 13.12 2.08 -4.51
N TYR A 125 12.87 0.98 -3.81
CA TYR A 125 13.67 -0.23 -3.89
C TYR A 125 13.59 -0.87 -5.28
N ALA A 126 12.40 -1.05 -5.82
CA ALA A 126 12.20 -1.58 -7.16
C ALA A 126 12.83 -0.67 -8.24
N ALA A 127 12.69 0.65 -8.11
CA ALA A 127 13.26 1.63 -9.05
C ALA A 127 14.79 1.60 -9.09
N VAL A 128 15.46 1.46 -7.94
CA VAL A 128 16.93 1.42 -7.85
C VAL A 128 17.47 0.08 -8.35
N PHE A 129 16.89 -1.02 -7.90
CA PHE A 129 17.38 -2.35 -8.25
C PHE A 129 16.89 -2.90 -9.59
N ARG A 130 15.92 -2.26 -10.26
CA ARG A 130 15.42 -2.50 -11.62
C ARG A 130 15.21 -3.96 -12.07
N HIS A 131 15.47 -4.92 -11.20
CA HIS A 131 15.26 -6.33 -11.48
C HIS A 131 14.04 -6.90 -10.77
N PHE A 132 13.44 -6.13 -9.85
CA PHE A 132 12.20 -6.51 -9.18
C PHE A 132 10.98 -6.05 -9.97
N TRP A 133 9.96 -6.88 -9.88
CA TRP A 133 8.62 -6.61 -10.38
C TRP A 133 7.64 -6.66 -9.21
N THR A 134 6.82 -5.65 -9.12
CA THR A 134 5.71 -5.57 -8.18
C THR A 134 4.39 -5.75 -8.91
N LEU A 135 3.30 -5.92 -8.19
CA LEU A 135 1.97 -5.97 -8.78
C LEU A 135 1.67 -4.70 -9.61
N GLU A 136 2.14 -3.55 -9.15
CA GLU A 136 1.96 -2.25 -9.81
C GLU A 136 2.73 -2.14 -11.15
N ASP A 137 3.75 -2.97 -11.37
CA ASP A 137 4.49 -3.06 -12.64
C ASP A 137 3.80 -3.94 -13.68
N THR A 138 2.78 -4.71 -13.31
CA THR A 138 1.96 -5.46 -14.25
C THR A 138 1.07 -4.54 -15.07
N LEU A 139 0.56 -5.01 -16.22
CA LEU A 139 -0.36 -4.20 -17.03
C LEU A 139 -1.58 -3.76 -16.23
N VAL A 140 -2.22 -4.68 -15.50
CA VAL A 140 -3.37 -4.36 -14.66
C VAL A 140 -3.00 -3.36 -13.56
N GLY A 141 -1.87 -3.57 -12.88
CA GLY A 141 -1.38 -2.64 -11.87
C GLY A 141 -1.13 -1.25 -12.43
N TYR A 142 -0.44 -1.16 -13.56
CA TYR A 142 -0.14 0.10 -14.24
C TYR A 142 -1.41 0.85 -14.69
N MET A 143 -2.41 0.13 -15.23
CA MET A 143 -3.66 0.72 -15.68
C MET A 143 -4.52 1.26 -14.54
N PHE A 144 -4.68 0.49 -13.45
CA PHE A 144 -5.70 0.74 -12.43
C PHE A 144 -5.17 1.33 -11.12
N ASN A 145 -3.85 1.49 -10.97
CA ASN A 145 -3.28 2.05 -9.75
C ASN A 145 -3.84 3.45 -9.44
N ASP A 146 -4.22 3.67 -8.17
CA ASP A 146 -4.80 4.91 -7.66
C ASP A 146 -6.12 5.36 -8.33
N LEU A 147 -6.86 4.44 -8.96
CA LEU A 147 -8.19 4.70 -9.49
C LEU A 147 -9.28 4.12 -8.58
N ILE A 148 -10.44 4.76 -8.60
CA ILE A 148 -11.67 4.33 -7.93
C ILE A 148 -12.75 4.19 -8.98
N TRP A 149 -13.61 3.18 -8.85
CA TRP A 149 -14.76 2.98 -9.72
C TRP A 149 -15.85 2.16 -9.03
N CYS A 150 -17.09 2.41 -9.44
CA CYS A 150 -18.26 1.60 -9.12
C CYS A 150 -19.34 1.79 -10.18
N GLY A 151 -20.20 0.80 -10.33
CA GLY A 151 -21.39 0.90 -11.15
C GLY A 151 -22.52 1.65 -10.41
N ARG A 152 -23.55 2.02 -11.15
CA ARG A 152 -24.81 2.52 -10.59
C ARG A 152 -25.75 1.38 -10.25
N ASP A 153 -26.56 1.56 -9.23
CA ASP A 153 -27.55 0.55 -8.83
C ASP A 153 -28.85 0.63 -9.68
N GLU A 154 -29.15 1.78 -10.25
CA GLU A 154 -30.43 2.04 -10.94
C GLU A 154 -30.36 1.87 -12.47
N ASP A 155 -29.21 2.14 -13.08
CA ASP A 155 -29.01 2.06 -14.52
C ASP A 155 -27.58 1.62 -14.88
N ALA A 156 -27.39 1.11 -16.11
CA ALA A 156 -26.06 0.74 -16.59
C ALA A 156 -25.16 1.97 -16.73
N GLY A 157 -24.03 1.96 -16.03
CA GLY A 157 -23.03 3.04 -16.09
C GLY A 157 -22.19 3.15 -14.83
N PHE A 158 -21.16 4.00 -14.90
CA PHE A 158 -20.35 4.34 -13.73
C PHE A 158 -21.02 5.40 -12.86
N ASP A 159 -20.94 5.24 -11.54
CA ASP A 159 -21.34 6.30 -10.60
C ASP A 159 -20.16 7.25 -10.35
N PHE A 160 -20.28 8.48 -10.85
CA PHE A 160 -19.29 9.55 -10.65
C PHE A 160 -19.56 10.41 -9.42
N SER A 161 -20.70 10.23 -8.77
CA SER A 161 -21.09 11.02 -7.60
C SER A 161 -20.54 10.42 -6.31
N SER A 162 -20.71 9.12 -6.14
CA SER A 162 -20.24 8.41 -4.93
C SER A 162 -20.08 6.93 -5.19
N CYS A 163 -18.99 6.33 -4.67
CA CYS A 163 -18.85 4.90 -4.60
C CYS A 163 -19.01 4.44 -3.14
N PRO A 164 -19.50 3.22 -2.91
CA PRO A 164 -19.63 2.68 -1.56
C PRO A 164 -18.27 2.60 -0.87
N GLU A 165 -18.29 2.70 0.46
CA GLU A 165 -17.07 2.47 1.24
C GLU A 165 -16.64 1.00 1.16
N TRP A 166 -15.33 0.78 1.16
CA TRP A 166 -14.71 -0.54 1.06
C TRP A 166 -15.28 -1.58 2.01
N LEU A 167 -15.50 -1.20 3.28
CA LEU A 167 -16.03 -2.10 4.31
C LEU A 167 -17.55 -2.29 4.25
N ALA A 168 -18.26 -1.43 3.52
CA ALA A 168 -19.72 -1.51 3.38
C ALA A 168 -20.14 -2.54 2.32
N CYS A 169 -19.24 -2.96 1.43
CA CYS A 169 -19.52 -3.87 0.33
C CYS A 169 -19.10 -5.30 0.64
N ARG A 170 -19.94 -6.26 0.25
CA ARG A 170 -19.56 -7.67 0.23
C ARG A 170 -18.53 -7.96 -0.88
N ASN A 171 -18.78 -7.44 -2.08
CA ASN A 171 -17.93 -7.58 -3.25
C ASN A 171 -17.66 -6.17 -3.81
N HIS A 172 -16.72 -5.47 -3.19
CA HIS A 172 -16.35 -4.12 -3.63
C HIS A 172 -15.61 -4.18 -4.98
N PRO A 173 -16.02 -3.42 -6.02
CA PRO A 173 -15.48 -3.55 -7.37
C PRO A 173 -13.96 -3.39 -7.43
N VAL A 174 -13.42 -2.36 -6.77
CA VAL A 174 -11.97 -2.14 -6.71
C VAL A 174 -11.25 -3.28 -5.97
N TYR A 175 -11.83 -3.77 -4.86
CA TYR A 175 -11.24 -4.88 -4.11
C TYR A 175 -11.21 -6.17 -4.92
N SER A 176 -12.29 -6.50 -5.63
CA SER A 176 -12.38 -7.72 -6.42
C SER A 176 -11.37 -7.75 -7.57
N LEU A 177 -11.14 -6.61 -8.24
CA LEU A 177 -10.10 -6.50 -9.26
C LEU A 177 -8.70 -6.72 -8.65
N TRP A 178 -8.39 -6.03 -7.55
CA TRP A 178 -7.08 -6.17 -6.92
C TRP A 178 -6.87 -7.55 -6.31
N ARG A 179 -7.92 -8.21 -5.85
CA ARG A 179 -7.86 -9.60 -5.37
C ARG A 179 -7.47 -10.54 -6.50
N GLN A 180 -8.10 -10.45 -7.68
CA GLN A 180 -7.73 -11.25 -8.83
C GLN A 180 -6.31 -10.94 -9.30
N ALA A 181 -5.96 -9.67 -9.40
CA ALA A 181 -4.62 -9.26 -9.81
C ALA A 181 -3.53 -9.78 -8.85
N SER A 182 -3.77 -9.71 -7.54
CA SER A 182 -2.87 -10.25 -6.51
C SER A 182 -2.74 -11.77 -6.60
N GLN A 183 -3.85 -12.47 -6.83
CA GLN A 183 -3.85 -13.92 -7.02
C GLN A 183 -3.01 -14.32 -8.23
N ASP A 184 -3.30 -13.73 -9.40
CA ASP A 184 -2.57 -14.03 -10.65
C ASP A 184 -1.08 -13.72 -10.53
N PHE A 185 -0.74 -12.58 -9.89
CA PHE A 185 0.66 -12.20 -9.66
C PHE A 185 1.39 -13.22 -8.78
N ALA A 186 0.75 -13.71 -7.73
CA ALA A 186 1.34 -14.71 -6.83
C ALA A 186 1.42 -16.11 -7.47
N GLU A 187 0.42 -16.52 -8.26
CA GLU A 187 0.44 -17.78 -9.00
C GLU A 187 1.53 -17.82 -10.07
N MET A 188 1.90 -16.66 -10.64
CA MET A 188 2.99 -16.54 -11.61
C MET A 188 4.37 -16.55 -10.95
N ALA A 189 4.46 -16.28 -9.65
CA ALA A 189 5.75 -16.18 -8.93
C ALA A 189 6.55 -17.47 -9.02
N CYS A 190 7.85 -17.32 -9.30
CA CYS A 190 8.78 -18.44 -9.44
C CYS A 190 10.21 -18.04 -9.09
N GLY A 191 11.01 -19.05 -8.68
CA GLY A 191 12.39 -18.84 -8.25
C GLY A 191 12.48 -18.13 -6.90
N ASN A 192 13.46 -17.26 -6.73
CA ASN A 192 13.63 -16.47 -5.51
C ASN A 192 12.69 -15.27 -5.54
N ILE A 193 11.86 -15.12 -4.51
CA ILE A 193 10.97 -13.97 -4.32
C ILE A 193 11.39 -13.16 -3.11
N THR A 194 11.00 -11.89 -3.06
CA THR A 194 11.26 -10.99 -1.93
C THR A 194 9.95 -10.48 -1.35
N VAL A 195 9.89 -10.36 -0.02
CA VAL A 195 8.74 -9.82 0.71
C VAL A 195 9.23 -8.68 1.62
N LEU A 196 8.68 -7.48 1.44
CA LEU A 196 8.98 -6.32 2.28
C LEU A 196 7.86 -6.09 3.30
N LEU A 197 8.19 -6.09 4.58
CA LEU A 197 7.26 -5.88 5.69
C LEU A 197 7.69 -4.71 6.57
N ASN A 198 6.73 -3.97 7.13
CA ASN A 198 7.00 -2.84 8.00
C ASN A 198 7.11 -3.26 9.47
N GLY A 199 8.33 -3.39 9.99
CA GLY A 199 8.61 -3.76 11.37
C GLY A 199 8.38 -2.65 12.41
N SER A 200 8.03 -1.43 11.99
CA SER A 200 7.72 -0.32 12.89
C SER A 200 6.26 -0.26 13.31
N ILE A 201 5.45 -1.23 12.91
CA ILE A 201 4.02 -1.28 13.23
C ILE A 201 3.63 -2.64 13.79
N VAL A 202 2.60 -2.66 14.62
CA VAL A 202 1.97 -3.89 15.08
C VAL A 202 1.28 -4.61 13.93
N ASN A 203 1.37 -5.93 13.90
CA ASN A 203 0.87 -6.78 12.82
C ASN A 203 1.47 -6.39 11.44
N ALA A 204 2.80 -6.33 11.37
CA ALA A 204 3.56 -6.15 10.13
C ALA A 204 3.13 -7.17 9.06
N PHE A 205 2.97 -8.42 9.45
CA PHE A 205 2.25 -9.44 8.72
C PHE A 205 0.82 -9.55 9.27
N ASN A 206 -0.16 -9.29 8.41
CA ASN A 206 -1.57 -9.42 8.75
C ASN A 206 -2.23 -10.44 7.82
N ARG A 207 -2.73 -11.52 8.41
CA ARG A 207 -3.43 -12.60 7.68
C ARG A 207 -4.68 -12.13 6.92
N LYS A 208 -5.23 -10.96 7.27
CA LYS A 208 -6.38 -10.33 6.59
C LYS A 208 -5.96 -9.31 5.52
N SER A 209 -4.67 -9.01 5.35
CA SER A 209 -4.18 -8.16 4.26
C SER A 209 -4.24 -8.90 2.92
N MET A 210 -4.14 -8.19 1.80
CA MET A 210 -4.05 -8.78 0.46
C MET A 210 -2.88 -9.76 0.40
N PHE A 211 -1.70 -9.36 0.86
CA PHE A 211 -0.54 -10.25 0.95
C PHE A 211 -0.84 -11.51 1.78
N GLY A 212 -1.42 -11.36 2.98
CA GLY A 212 -1.63 -12.47 3.90
C GLY A 212 -2.76 -13.44 3.51
N SER A 213 -3.82 -12.96 2.85
CA SER A 213 -5.03 -13.75 2.56
C SER A 213 -5.17 -14.18 1.10
N VAL A 214 -4.43 -13.55 0.19
CA VAL A 214 -4.51 -13.85 -1.24
C VAL A 214 -3.14 -14.25 -1.77
N GLU A 215 -2.16 -13.35 -1.74
CA GLU A 215 -0.86 -13.58 -2.37
C GLU A 215 -0.12 -14.76 -1.72
N LEU A 216 0.01 -14.76 -0.39
CA LEU A 216 0.69 -15.86 0.32
C LEU A 216 0.03 -17.22 0.05
N ASP A 217 -1.32 -17.28 0.04
CA ASP A 217 -2.04 -18.54 -0.19
C ASP A 217 -1.91 -19.04 -1.63
N SER A 218 -1.73 -18.13 -2.59
CA SER A 218 -1.59 -18.43 -4.03
C SER A 218 -0.16 -18.77 -4.45
N LEU A 219 0.85 -18.53 -3.60
CA LEU A 219 2.22 -18.96 -3.88
C LEU A 219 2.31 -20.49 -4.00
N ASN A 220 3.00 -20.98 -5.02
CA ASN A 220 3.22 -22.41 -5.22
C ASN A 220 4.64 -22.80 -4.76
N PRO A 221 4.78 -23.67 -3.73
CA PRO A 221 6.09 -24.10 -3.23
C PRO A 221 6.90 -24.94 -4.23
N GLU A 222 6.27 -25.49 -5.29
CA GLU A 222 6.98 -26.19 -6.35
C GLU A 222 7.62 -25.25 -7.38
N ARG A 223 7.20 -23.98 -7.39
CA ARG A 223 7.69 -22.94 -8.32
C ARG A 223 8.56 -21.89 -7.64
N VAL A 224 8.29 -21.61 -6.37
CA VAL A 224 9.05 -20.65 -5.56
C VAL A 224 10.16 -21.40 -4.82
N ASP A 225 11.39 -21.17 -5.24
CA ASP A 225 12.56 -21.83 -4.66
C ASP A 225 12.91 -21.26 -3.28
N TYR A 226 12.76 -19.93 -3.11
CA TYR A 226 13.18 -19.25 -1.90
C TYR A 226 12.39 -17.95 -1.63
N VAL A 227 12.01 -17.74 -0.37
CA VAL A 227 11.31 -16.53 0.08
C VAL A 227 12.24 -15.69 0.95
N ASN A 228 12.65 -14.52 0.45
CA ASN A 228 13.50 -13.57 1.17
C ASN A 228 12.63 -12.53 1.88
N ILE A 229 12.44 -12.67 3.18
CA ILE A 229 11.72 -11.70 4.00
C ILE A 229 12.67 -10.59 4.41
N LYS A 230 12.33 -9.34 4.13
CA LYS A 230 13.04 -8.15 4.57
C LYS A 230 12.13 -7.32 5.47
N VAL A 231 12.50 -7.24 6.74
CA VAL A 231 11.78 -6.44 7.73
C VAL A 231 12.39 -5.05 7.75
N VAL A 232 11.58 -4.06 7.39
CA VAL A 232 12.01 -2.66 7.34
C VAL A 232 11.47 -1.93 8.54
N THR A 233 12.35 -1.30 9.31
CA THR A 233 11.97 -0.44 10.42
C THR A 233 12.30 1.01 10.08
N ASN A 234 11.53 1.96 10.61
CA ASN A 234 11.89 3.36 10.55
C ASN A 234 13.23 3.55 11.26
N LEU A 235 14.13 4.33 10.68
CA LEU A 235 15.51 4.47 11.15
C LEU A 235 15.61 4.98 12.60
N GLU A 236 14.65 5.80 13.04
CA GLU A 236 14.55 6.34 14.39
C GLU A 236 13.50 5.62 15.27
N GLY A 237 13.03 4.44 14.81
CA GLY A 237 12.06 3.62 15.53
C GLY A 237 10.59 4.00 15.24
N PRO A 238 9.63 3.36 15.86
CA PRO A 238 9.80 2.24 16.78
C PRO A 238 10.18 0.95 16.06
N HIS A 239 10.92 0.05 16.76
CA HIS A 239 11.18 -1.33 16.33
C HIS A 239 10.20 -2.25 17.08
N ILE A 240 9.09 -2.59 16.44
CA ILE A 240 8.00 -3.32 17.10
C ILE A 240 8.04 -4.80 16.74
N GLU A 241 8.31 -5.12 15.46
CA GLU A 241 8.36 -6.48 14.98
C GLU A 241 9.68 -6.76 14.23
N SER A 242 10.12 -8.00 14.28
CA SER A 242 11.37 -8.45 13.70
C SER A 242 11.27 -9.90 13.22
N CYS A 243 12.31 -10.41 12.59
CA CYS A 243 12.41 -11.82 12.18
C CYS A 243 12.23 -12.81 13.35
N SER A 244 12.45 -12.38 14.59
CA SER A 244 12.32 -13.20 15.78
C SER A 244 11.16 -12.80 16.71
N HIS A 245 10.37 -11.81 16.33
CA HIS A 245 9.32 -11.27 17.19
C HIS A 245 8.11 -10.76 16.42
N GLY A 246 6.92 -10.97 17.01
CA GLY A 246 5.65 -10.47 16.51
C GLY A 246 5.05 -11.33 15.39
N SER A 247 4.21 -10.73 14.57
CA SER A 247 3.46 -11.42 13.51
C SER A 247 4.34 -11.96 12.37
N ILE A 248 5.58 -11.51 12.26
CA ILE A 248 6.55 -12.03 11.28
C ILE A 248 6.90 -13.49 11.58
N VAL A 249 6.94 -13.87 12.86
CA VAL A 249 7.12 -15.27 13.27
C VAL A 249 5.97 -16.14 12.78
N ASP A 250 4.74 -15.63 12.79
CA ASP A 250 3.58 -16.35 12.23
C ASP A 250 3.73 -16.58 10.73
N LEU A 251 4.20 -15.57 9.97
CA LEU A 251 4.51 -15.75 8.54
C LEU A 251 5.55 -16.83 8.33
N ILE A 252 6.64 -16.82 9.11
CA ILE A 252 7.70 -17.82 9.03
C ILE A 252 7.15 -19.22 9.29
N HIS A 253 6.31 -19.40 10.29
CA HIS A 253 5.67 -20.69 10.58
C HIS A 253 4.76 -21.16 9.41
N ILE A 254 4.03 -20.25 8.77
CA ILE A 254 3.21 -20.57 7.61
C ILE A 254 4.09 -21.03 6.44
N LEU A 255 5.20 -20.32 6.15
CA LEU A 255 6.12 -20.69 5.08
C LEU A 255 6.75 -22.07 5.35
N GLN A 256 7.18 -22.32 6.58
CA GLN A 256 7.72 -23.62 7.00
C GLN A 256 6.70 -24.74 6.84
N SER A 257 5.48 -24.54 7.32
CA SER A 257 4.42 -25.55 7.25
C SER A 257 4.00 -25.89 5.82
N ARG A 258 4.19 -24.96 4.88
CA ARG A 258 3.92 -25.15 3.45
C ARG A 258 5.13 -25.63 2.65
N GLY A 259 6.27 -25.86 3.29
CA GLY A 259 7.46 -26.41 2.65
C GLY A 259 8.31 -25.39 1.88
N PHE A 260 8.12 -24.09 2.09
CA PHE A 260 8.98 -23.08 1.48
C PHE A 260 10.34 -22.99 2.15
N HIS A 261 11.39 -22.83 1.35
CA HIS A 261 12.67 -22.32 1.86
C HIS A 261 12.59 -20.81 2.04
N TRP A 262 13.17 -20.31 3.14
CA TRP A 262 13.07 -18.90 3.46
C TRP A 262 14.29 -18.36 4.20
N SER A 263 14.49 -17.06 4.13
CA SER A 263 15.33 -16.28 5.04
C SER A 263 14.58 -15.06 5.54
N CYS A 264 15.01 -14.51 6.66
CA CYS A 264 14.48 -13.26 7.19
C CYS A 264 15.64 -12.37 7.61
N THR A 265 15.59 -11.11 7.24
CA THR A 265 16.64 -10.12 7.51
C THR A 265 16.01 -8.88 8.10
N ASP A 266 16.42 -8.52 9.31
CA ASP A 266 16.14 -7.24 9.93
C ASP A 266 17.16 -6.21 9.45
N SER A 267 16.73 -4.99 9.21
CA SER A 267 17.61 -3.85 8.90
C SER A 267 18.55 -4.09 7.71
N ASP A 268 17.99 -4.53 6.58
CA ASP A 268 18.76 -4.68 5.32
C ASP A 268 19.45 -3.35 4.96
N GLN A 269 20.76 -3.42 4.71
CA GLN A 269 21.59 -2.25 4.51
C GLN A 269 21.16 -1.42 3.30
N SER A 270 20.73 -2.04 2.20
CA SER A 270 20.30 -1.34 0.99
C SER A 270 19.00 -0.58 1.24
N LEU A 271 18.09 -1.13 2.02
CA LEU A 271 16.85 -0.48 2.42
C LEU A 271 17.11 0.68 3.40
N MET A 272 18.04 0.51 4.35
CA MET A 272 18.47 1.61 5.22
C MET A 272 19.08 2.77 4.43
N MET A 273 19.91 2.48 3.43
CA MET A 273 20.49 3.52 2.56
C MET A 273 19.40 4.27 1.78
N LEU A 274 18.39 3.57 1.27
CA LEU A 274 17.26 4.22 0.59
C LEU A 274 16.44 5.12 1.52
N GLN A 275 16.20 4.69 2.75
CA GLN A 275 15.55 5.53 3.76
C GLN A 275 16.38 6.79 4.04
N CYS A 276 17.71 6.67 4.17
CA CYS A 276 18.61 7.81 4.36
C CYS A 276 18.67 8.75 3.16
N ILE A 277 18.50 8.25 1.94
CA ILE A 277 18.38 9.10 0.74
C ILE A 277 17.06 9.88 0.76
N GLN A 278 15.98 9.26 1.22
CA GLN A 278 14.67 9.90 1.33
C GLN A 278 14.60 10.93 2.46
N ASP A 279 15.25 10.63 3.59
CA ASP A 279 15.33 11.53 4.74
C ASP A 279 16.76 11.56 5.32
N PRO A 280 17.64 12.38 4.76
CA PRO A 280 19.06 12.44 5.16
C PRO A 280 19.29 13.11 6.51
N THR A 281 18.27 13.70 7.12
CA THR A 281 18.40 14.42 8.40
C THR A 281 18.43 13.50 9.61
N GLN A 282 18.09 12.23 9.42
CA GLN A 282 18.05 11.24 10.52
C GLN A 282 19.46 10.91 11.03
N SER A 283 19.62 10.90 12.36
CA SER A 283 20.91 10.66 13.02
C SER A 283 21.48 9.27 12.74
N SER A 284 20.61 8.28 12.53
CA SER A 284 20.95 6.91 12.15
C SER A 284 21.57 6.77 10.75
N CYS A 285 21.50 7.82 9.92
CA CYS A 285 22.11 7.86 8.59
C CYS A 285 23.61 8.20 8.60
N GLN A 286 24.14 8.76 9.69
CA GLN A 286 25.57 9.12 9.80
C GLN A 286 26.52 7.95 9.52
N PRO A 287 26.29 6.70 9.97
CA PRO A 287 27.13 5.56 9.64
C PRO A 287 27.22 5.24 8.16
N CYS A 288 26.15 5.54 7.39
CA CYS A 288 26.13 5.30 5.94
C CYS A 288 27.14 6.18 5.18
N ALA A 289 27.36 7.42 5.67
CA ALA A 289 28.34 8.35 5.09
C ALA A 289 29.81 7.97 5.35
N ASN A 290 30.06 7.22 6.42
CA ASN A 290 31.41 6.86 6.88
C ASN A 290 31.92 5.50 6.37
N ARG A 291 31.12 4.70 5.70
CA ARG A 291 31.57 3.45 5.10
C ARG A 291 32.29 3.68 3.78
N LYS A 292 33.60 3.73 3.82
CA LYS A 292 34.46 3.60 2.64
C LYS A 292 34.23 2.22 2.01
N SER A 293 33.81 2.24 0.76
CA SER A 293 33.76 1.12 -0.19
C SER A 293 32.93 -0.12 0.25
N LEU A 294 31.73 -0.20 -0.30
CA LEU A 294 31.19 -1.49 -0.73
C LEU A 294 32.11 -1.97 -1.87
N THR A 295 33.13 -2.74 -1.57
CA THR A 295 33.79 -3.56 -2.58
C THR A 295 32.74 -4.55 -3.06
N ALA A 296 32.41 -4.43 -4.36
CA ALA A 296 31.68 -5.45 -5.06
C ALA A 296 32.49 -6.77 -4.96
N GLU A 297 31.94 -7.75 -4.23
CA GLU A 297 32.25 -9.15 -4.37
C GLU A 297 31.14 -9.83 -5.18
#